data_b5608882a96a812870c9cbeea1950e0e
#
_entry.id   b5608882a96a812870c9cbeea1950e0e
#
_cell.length_a   1.000
_cell.length_b   1.000
_cell.length_c   1.000
_cell.angle_alpha   90.00
_cell.angle_beta   90.00
_cell.angle_gamma   90.00
#
_symmetry.space_group_name_H-M   'P 1'
#
loop_
_entity.id
_entity.type
_entity.pdbx_description
1 polymer ?
#
loop_
_entity_poly.entity_id
_entity_poly.type
_entity_poly.pdbx_seq_one_letter_code
_entity_poly.pdbx_strand_id
1 'polypeptide(L)'
;INTPSATQQNEIFRDMNKITSEQQCIDCGCCGYESCKEMVKAIYNGINRKENCIYYIKSVVENERDEISKLREMEKENQIKKDEMIAEIVKQFESIGSGIAELSKANDTSAGEATDISKMVSEISERCNELTDSLGVMSEFIDVFKSTSENITGIAGQTNMLSLNASIEAARAGESGRGFAVVAGQIGKLADETKTLIIQNNNKADETLPKMQLCIELIKNLVNDIESINEKVAAIAATTEEISAQSQSLQMMSGDIEESVKLI
;
A
#
# COMPACT_ATOMS: atom_id res chain seq x y z
N ILE A 1 83.95 -5.02 -42.39
CA ILE A 1 82.52 -4.65 -42.20
C ILE A 1 81.74 -5.46 -43.22
N ASN A 2 80.85 -6.37 -42.71
CA ASN A 2 80.03 -7.19 -43.61
C ASN A 2 78.95 -6.39 -44.28
N THR A 3 78.64 -6.70 -45.54
CA THR A 3 77.56 -6.05 -46.27
C THR A 3 76.26 -6.88 -46.09
N PRO A 4 75.17 -6.33 -45.54
CA PRO A 4 73.92 -7.06 -45.38
C PRO A 4 73.31 -7.39 -46.74
N SER A 5 72.65 -8.57 -46.85
CA SER A 5 71.82 -8.89 -48.04
C SER A 5 70.65 -7.95 -48.20
N ALA A 6 70.00 -7.92 -49.33
CA ALA A 6 68.85 -7.07 -49.59
C ALA A 6 67.69 -7.34 -48.59
N THR A 7 67.46 -8.58 -48.21
CA THR A 7 66.48 -8.98 -47.23
C THR A 7 66.80 -8.41 -45.81
N GLN A 8 68.03 -8.54 -45.36
CA GLN A 8 68.49 -8.00 -44.09
C GLN A 8 68.47 -6.47 -44.07
N GLN A 9 68.81 -5.79 -45.22
CA GLN A 9 68.64 -4.34 -45.29
C GLN A 9 67.17 -3.93 -45.13
N ASN A 10 66.26 -4.59 -45.80
CA ASN A 10 64.83 -4.29 -45.71
C ASN A 10 64.27 -4.56 -44.29
N GLU A 11 64.71 -5.58 -43.54
CA GLU A 11 64.34 -5.80 -42.16
C GLU A 11 64.77 -4.63 -41.26
N ILE A 12 66.03 -4.18 -41.39
CA ILE A 12 66.55 -3.06 -40.59
C ILE A 12 65.80 -1.75 -40.97
N PHE A 13 65.49 -1.54 -42.23
CA PHE A 13 64.70 -0.37 -42.66
C PHE A 13 63.31 -0.42 -42.07
N ARG A 14 62.64 -1.57 -42.00
CA ARG A 14 61.36 -1.73 -41.32
C ARG A 14 61.46 -1.42 -39.82
N ASP A 15 62.49 -1.94 -39.17
CA ASP A 15 62.78 -1.64 -37.76
C ASP A 15 63.05 -0.16 -37.50
N MET A 16 63.48 0.61 -38.50
CA MET A 16 63.66 2.04 -38.48
C MET A 16 62.43 2.82 -38.94
N ASN A 17 61.24 2.15 -39.07
CA ASN A 17 60.01 2.71 -39.60
C ASN A 17 60.14 3.30 -41.03
N LYS A 18 61.11 2.81 -41.81
CA LYS A 18 61.35 3.20 -43.20
C LYS A 18 60.79 2.15 -44.18
N ILE A 19 59.46 2.22 -44.43
CA ILE A 19 58.74 1.20 -45.19
C ILE A 19 58.81 1.44 -46.68
N THR A 20 58.74 2.71 -47.13
CA THR A 20 58.78 3.09 -48.59
C THR A 20 60.18 3.36 -49.10
N SER A 21 60.42 3.19 -50.42
CA SER A 21 61.69 3.48 -51.06
C SER A 21 62.13 4.92 -50.83
N GLU A 22 61.19 5.87 -50.80
CA GLU A 22 61.44 7.27 -50.47
C GLU A 22 61.96 7.46 -49.05
N GLN A 23 61.39 6.80 -48.09
CA GLN A 23 61.83 6.82 -46.69
C GLN A 23 63.20 6.20 -46.47
N GLN A 24 63.56 5.18 -47.32
CA GLN A 24 64.82 4.49 -47.26
C GLN A 24 65.98 5.30 -47.87
N CYS A 25 65.66 6.32 -48.66
CA CYS A 25 66.61 7.17 -49.37
C CYS A 25 66.53 8.66 -48.96
N ILE A 26 66.10 8.95 -47.71
CA ILE A 26 66.03 10.34 -47.18
C ILE A 26 67.45 10.96 -47.13
N ASP A 27 68.44 10.17 -46.79
CA ASP A 27 69.87 10.50 -46.76
C ASP A 27 70.18 11.86 -46.11
N CYS A 28 69.50 12.11 -44.93
CA CYS A 28 69.50 13.43 -44.23
C CYS A 28 70.85 13.74 -43.52
N GLY A 29 71.75 12.80 -43.43
CA GLY A 29 73.08 12.96 -42.83
C GLY A 29 73.09 13.16 -41.32
N CYS A 30 71.90 13.31 -40.64
CA CYS A 30 71.80 13.61 -39.22
C CYS A 30 72.38 12.51 -38.31
N CYS A 31 72.48 11.29 -38.77
CA CYS A 31 73.04 10.13 -38.04
C CYS A 31 74.56 10.03 -38.25
N GLY A 32 75.17 10.92 -38.96
CA GLY A 32 76.62 10.90 -39.25
C GLY A 32 77.08 10.02 -40.45
N TYR A 33 76.09 9.46 -41.19
CA TYR A 33 76.37 8.66 -42.39
C TYR A 33 75.87 9.43 -43.65
N GLU A 34 76.57 9.25 -44.73
CA GLU A 34 76.22 9.93 -46.01
C GLU A 34 74.91 9.39 -46.62
N SER A 35 74.58 8.16 -46.37
CA SER A 35 73.32 7.56 -46.83
C SER A 35 72.65 6.67 -45.78
N CYS A 36 71.33 6.50 -45.93
CA CYS A 36 70.54 5.59 -45.08
C CYS A 36 71.01 4.14 -45.20
N LYS A 37 71.54 3.73 -46.37
CA LYS A 37 72.10 2.39 -46.56
C LYS A 37 73.40 2.21 -45.81
N GLU A 38 74.24 3.22 -45.65
CA GLU A 38 75.41 3.15 -44.78
C GLU A 38 75.07 3.06 -43.31
N MET A 39 74.06 3.79 -42.87
CA MET A 39 73.48 3.67 -41.53
C MET A 39 73.00 2.25 -41.27
N VAL A 40 72.24 1.65 -42.20
CA VAL A 40 71.74 0.26 -42.09
C VAL A 40 72.94 -0.72 -42.06
N LYS A 41 74.01 -0.53 -42.84
CA LYS A 41 75.19 -1.36 -42.77
C LYS A 41 75.91 -1.23 -41.42
N ALA A 42 75.92 -0.06 -40.83
CA ALA A 42 76.50 0.17 -39.52
C ALA A 42 75.61 -0.51 -38.37
N ILE A 43 74.32 -0.42 -38.49
CA ILE A 43 73.42 -1.11 -37.57
C ILE A 43 73.59 -2.63 -37.66
N TYR A 44 73.65 -3.20 -38.88
CA TYR A 44 73.86 -4.61 -39.13
C TYR A 44 75.17 -5.17 -38.50
N ASN A 45 76.19 -4.34 -38.44
CA ASN A 45 77.45 -4.68 -37.83
C ASN A 45 77.57 -4.33 -36.35
N GLY A 46 76.48 -3.85 -35.71
CA GLY A 46 76.44 -3.49 -34.27
C GLY A 46 77.23 -2.19 -33.94
N ILE A 47 77.60 -1.41 -34.97
CA ILE A 47 78.41 -0.17 -34.83
C ILE A 47 77.44 1.03 -34.48
N ASN A 48 76.21 0.95 -34.90
CA ASN A 48 75.23 1.98 -34.64
C ASN A 48 73.87 1.35 -34.22
N ARG A 49 72.89 2.21 -33.80
CA ARG A 49 71.55 1.81 -33.38
C ARG A 49 70.50 2.64 -34.10
N LYS A 50 69.28 2.09 -34.27
CA LYS A 50 68.14 2.79 -34.94
C LYS A 50 67.75 4.08 -34.23
N GLU A 51 67.90 4.14 -32.91
CA GLU A 51 67.61 5.32 -32.07
C GLU A 51 68.49 6.53 -32.41
N ASN A 52 69.59 6.36 -33.18
CA ASN A 52 70.40 7.45 -33.66
C ASN A 52 69.89 8.01 -35.02
N CYS A 53 68.83 7.45 -35.60
CA CYS A 53 68.19 7.98 -36.78
C CYS A 53 67.13 9.01 -36.43
N ILE A 54 67.29 10.25 -36.84
CA ILE A 54 66.34 11.33 -36.56
C ILE A 54 64.95 11.01 -37.15
N TYR A 55 64.89 10.35 -38.29
CA TYR A 55 63.63 9.94 -38.92
C TYR A 55 62.91 8.90 -38.04
N TYR A 56 63.63 7.92 -37.51
CA TYR A 56 63.09 6.91 -36.60
C TYR A 56 62.55 7.57 -35.32
N ILE A 57 63.34 8.42 -34.66
CA ILE A 57 62.93 9.13 -33.45
C ILE A 57 61.67 9.97 -33.74
N LYS A 58 61.66 10.73 -34.85
CA LYS A 58 60.52 11.55 -35.22
C LYS A 58 59.26 10.69 -35.44
N SER A 59 59.36 9.56 -36.13
CA SER A 59 58.22 8.65 -36.37
C SER A 59 57.69 8.03 -35.09
N VAL A 60 58.54 7.66 -34.12
CA VAL A 60 58.13 7.17 -32.80
C VAL A 60 57.40 8.24 -32.00
N VAL A 61 57.98 9.45 -31.92
CA VAL A 61 57.37 10.57 -31.21
C VAL A 61 56.02 11.00 -31.81
N GLU A 62 55.90 10.99 -33.14
CA GLU A 62 54.63 11.28 -33.82
C GLU A 62 53.56 10.23 -33.49
N ASN A 63 53.91 8.94 -33.55
CA ASN A 63 52.98 7.86 -33.19
C ASN A 63 52.55 7.92 -31.71
N GLU A 64 53.49 8.14 -30.77
CA GLU A 64 53.15 8.30 -29.37
C GLU A 64 52.25 9.52 -29.09
N ARG A 65 52.48 10.63 -29.80
CA ARG A 65 51.66 11.83 -29.71
C ARG A 65 50.22 11.57 -30.20
N ASP A 66 50.09 10.84 -31.33
CA ASP A 66 48.76 10.49 -31.90
C ASP A 66 48.01 9.52 -30.94
N GLU A 67 48.72 8.57 -30.33
CA GLU A 67 48.14 7.68 -29.32
C GLU A 67 47.66 8.44 -28.07
N ILE A 68 48.49 9.31 -27.55
CA ILE A 68 48.13 10.18 -26.42
C ILE A 68 46.93 11.07 -26.76
N SER A 69 46.88 11.60 -27.97
CA SER A 69 45.74 12.41 -28.42
C SER A 69 44.44 11.61 -28.46
N LYS A 70 44.48 10.40 -28.98
CA LYS A 70 43.29 9.47 -28.97
C LYS A 70 42.86 9.10 -27.55
N LEU A 71 43.79 8.78 -26.66
CA LEU A 71 43.49 8.46 -25.28
C LEU A 71 42.83 9.65 -24.56
N ARG A 72 43.32 10.87 -24.77
CA ARG A 72 42.71 12.08 -24.22
C ARG A 72 41.31 12.35 -24.74
N GLU A 73 41.05 12.06 -25.99
CA GLU A 73 39.72 12.20 -26.59
C GLU A 73 38.73 11.19 -25.98
N MET A 74 39.14 9.92 -25.87
CA MET A 74 38.37 8.88 -25.20
C MET A 74 38.10 9.20 -23.71
N GLU A 75 39.08 9.75 -23.00
CA GLU A 75 38.95 10.17 -21.60
C GLU A 75 37.92 11.28 -21.46
N LYS A 76 37.95 12.29 -22.37
CA LYS A 76 36.92 13.35 -22.39
C LYS A 76 35.52 12.83 -22.65
N GLU A 77 35.36 11.92 -23.62
CA GLU A 77 34.07 11.31 -23.93
C GLU A 77 33.53 10.52 -22.74
N ASN A 78 34.40 9.77 -22.05
CA ASN A 78 34.04 9.02 -20.87
C ASN A 78 33.63 9.95 -19.70
N GLN A 79 34.33 11.07 -19.54
CA GLN A 79 33.97 12.06 -18.51
C GLN A 79 32.61 12.70 -18.80
N ILE A 80 32.32 13.06 -20.04
CA ILE A 80 31.00 13.60 -20.41
C ILE A 80 29.90 12.58 -20.12
N LYS A 81 30.06 11.31 -20.49
CA LYS A 81 29.08 10.24 -20.19
C LYS A 81 28.89 10.03 -18.68
N LYS A 82 29.97 10.14 -17.93
CA LYS A 82 29.93 10.04 -16.47
C LYS A 82 29.12 11.19 -15.87
N ASP A 83 29.36 12.42 -16.31
CA ASP A 83 28.64 13.61 -15.83
C ASP A 83 27.14 13.54 -16.18
N GLU A 84 26.79 13.08 -17.39
CA GLU A 84 25.40 12.84 -17.80
C GLU A 84 24.71 11.77 -16.95
N MET A 85 25.41 10.68 -16.64
CA MET A 85 24.88 9.60 -15.79
C MET A 85 24.66 10.11 -14.35
N ILE A 86 25.57 10.88 -13.81
CA ILE A 86 25.44 11.51 -12.48
C ILE A 86 24.21 12.42 -12.43
N ALA A 87 24.02 13.28 -13.45
CA ALA A 87 22.87 14.18 -13.53
C ALA A 87 21.54 13.40 -13.56
N GLU A 88 21.48 12.30 -14.31
CA GLU A 88 20.29 11.44 -14.37
C GLU A 88 20.02 10.75 -13.02
N ILE A 89 21.07 10.26 -12.34
CA ILE A 89 20.95 9.66 -10.99
C ILE A 89 20.41 10.68 -10.01
N VAL A 90 20.94 11.89 -9.96
CA VAL A 90 20.45 12.96 -9.07
C VAL A 90 18.96 13.24 -9.29
N LYS A 91 18.55 13.37 -10.56
CA LYS A 91 17.15 13.58 -10.90
C LYS A 91 16.23 12.43 -10.45
N GLN A 92 16.70 11.18 -10.54
CA GLN A 92 15.96 10.02 -10.07
C GLN A 92 15.79 10.06 -8.53
N PHE A 93 16.82 10.47 -7.79
CA PHE A 93 16.75 10.62 -6.34
C PHE A 93 15.82 11.75 -5.90
N GLU A 94 15.78 12.88 -6.59
CA GLU A 94 14.79 13.94 -6.35
C GLU A 94 13.36 13.40 -6.50
N SER A 95 13.12 12.59 -7.54
CA SER A 95 11.82 11.94 -7.76
C SER A 95 11.46 10.92 -6.66
N ILE A 96 12.44 10.12 -6.22
CA ILE A 96 12.28 9.18 -5.10
C ILE A 96 11.96 9.96 -3.80
N GLY A 97 12.66 11.03 -3.51
CA GLY A 97 12.41 11.88 -2.34
C GLY A 97 10.98 12.44 -2.33
N SER A 98 10.50 12.92 -3.48
CA SER A 98 9.12 13.37 -3.64
C SER A 98 8.11 12.23 -3.40
N GLY A 99 8.37 11.04 -3.95
CA GLY A 99 7.54 9.86 -3.73
C GLY A 99 7.48 9.41 -2.27
N ILE A 100 8.61 9.48 -1.55
CA ILE A 100 8.66 9.19 -0.11
C ILE A 100 7.82 10.19 0.70
N ALA A 101 7.87 11.48 0.34
CA ALA A 101 7.08 12.51 1.02
C ALA A 101 5.56 12.29 0.81
N GLU A 102 5.14 11.93 -0.41
CA GLU A 102 3.75 11.59 -0.71
C GLU A 102 3.30 10.33 0.04
N LEU A 103 4.15 9.30 0.09
CA LEU A 103 3.90 8.05 0.83
C LEU A 103 3.74 8.31 2.33
N SER A 104 4.61 9.12 2.91
CA SER A 104 4.51 9.52 4.33
C SER A 104 3.19 10.22 4.62
N LYS A 105 2.79 11.18 3.78
CA LYS A 105 1.51 11.88 3.92
C LYS A 105 0.31 10.94 3.81
N ALA A 106 0.32 10.02 2.85
CA ALA A 106 -0.75 9.03 2.68
C ALA A 106 -0.82 8.09 3.89
N ASN A 107 0.33 7.69 4.42
CA ASN A 107 0.44 6.84 5.60
C ASN A 107 -0.12 7.54 6.85
N ASP A 108 0.21 8.81 7.08
CA ASP A 108 -0.34 9.61 8.19
C ASP A 108 -1.86 9.74 8.09
N THR A 109 -2.38 9.91 6.87
CA THR A 109 -3.83 9.93 6.62
C THR A 109 -4.47 8.58 6.98
N SER A 110 -3.87 7.47 6.55
CA SER A 110 -4.35 6.11 6.87
C SER A 110 -4.35 5.81 8.37
N ALA A 111 -3.32 6.27 9.09
CA ALA A 111 -3.26 6.16 10.55
C ALA A 111 -4.37 6.96 11.25
N GLY A 112 -4.66 8.17 10.75
CA GLY A 112 -5.77 9.00 11.21
C GLY A 112 -7.12 8.32 10.98
N GLU A 113 -7.37 7.82 9.78
CA GLU A 113 -8.60 7.10 9.43
C GLU A 113 -8.79 5.84 10.27
N ALA A 114 -7.72 5.07 10.53
CA ALA A 114 -7.78 3.91 11.40
C ALA A 114 -8.20 4.29 12.84
N THR A 115 -7.70 5.41 13.35
CA THR A 115 -8.08 5.95 14.66
C THR A 115 -9.56 6.34 14.70
N ASP A 116 -10.05 7.01 13.66
CA ASP A 116 -11.45 7.41 13.57
C ASP A 116 -12.38 6.20 13.44
N ILE A 117 -12.01 5.18 12.67
CA ILE A 117 -12.74 3.91 12.59
C ILE A 117 -12.79 3.24 13.95
N SER A 118 -11.69 3.18 14.71
CA SER A 118 -11.65 2.60 16.05
C SER A 118 -12.63 3.29 17.00
N LYS A 119 -12.71 4.62 16.95
CA LYS A 119 -13.68 5.39 17.72
C LYS A 119 -15.12 5.08 17.32
N MET A 120 -15.44 5.07 16.03
CA MET A 120 -16.77 4.71 15.55
C MET A 120 -17.20 3.31 15.97
N VAL A 121 -16.29 2.35 15.91
CA VAL A 121 -16.51 0.96 16.34
C VAL A 121 -16.83 0.88 17.82
N SER A 122 -16.12 1.65 18.66
CA SER A 122 -16.42 1.75 20.10
C SER A 122 -17.83 2.32 20.35
N GLU A 123 -18.21 3.37 19.66
CA GLU A 123 -19.54 3.97 19.76
C GLU A 123 -20.65 3.00 19.29
N ILE A 124 -20.43 2.23 18.23
CA ILE A 124 -21.38 1.22 17.76
C ILE A 124 -21.51 0.09 18.79
N SER A 125 -20.41 -0.34 19.40
CA SER A 125 -20.43 -1.36 20.46
C SER A 125 -21.27 -0.92 21.65
N GLU A 126 -21.10 0.34 22.09
CA GLU A 126 -21.92 0.91 23.17
C GLU A 126 -23.41 0.92 22.81
N ARG A 127 -23.77 1.34 21.61
CA ARG A 127 -25.16 1.33 21.13
C ARG A 127 -25.75 -0.08 21.02
N CYS A 128 -24.94 -1.08 20.65
CA CYS A 128 -25.37 -2.49 20.66
C CYS A 128 -25.74 -2.97 22.06
N ASN A 129 -24.97 -2.57 23.08
CA ASN A 129 -25.27 -2.88 24.47
C ASN A 129 -26.57 -2.18 24.92
N GLU A 130 -26.75 -0.89 24.64
CA GLU A 130 -27.99 -0.16 24.96
C GLU A 130 -29.22 -0.78 24.28
N LEU A 131 -29.08 -1.24 23.01
CA LEU A 131 -30.16 -1.93 22.32
C LEU A 131 -30.47 -3.28 22.95
N THR A 132 -29.46 -4.03 23.39
CA THR A 132 -29.64 -5.31 24.07
C THR A 132 -30.42 -5.11 25.41
N ASP A 133 -30.01 -4.10 26.17
CA ASP A 133 -30.68 -3.77 27.43
C ASP A 133 -32.15 -3.34 27.17
N SER A 134 -32.39 -2.51 26.17
CA SER A 134 -33.72 -2.06 25.77
C SER A 134 -34.64 -3.22 25.38
N LEU A 135 -34.12 -4.19 24.62
CA LEU A 135 -34.84 -5.42 24.25
C LEU A 135 -35.11 -6.30 25.47
N GLY A 136 -34.21 -6.35 26.43
CA GLY A 136 -34.40 -7.02 27.73
C GLY A 136 -35.61 -6.42 28.49
N VAL A 137 -35.62 -5.10 28.63
CA VAL A 137 -36.74 -4.39 29.29
C VAL A 137 -38.07 -4.61 28.55
N MET A 138 -38.04 -4.61 27.18
CA MET A 138 -39.24 -4.86 26.38
C MET A 138 -39.75 -6.30 26.55
N SER A 139 -38.86 -7.28 26.70
CA SER A 139 -39.24 -8.66 27.00
C SER A 139 -39.95 -8.76 28.35
N GLU A 140 -39.41 -8.14 29.36
CA GLU A 140 -40.04 -8.09 30.70
C GLU A 140 -41.42 -7.40 30.68
N PHE A 141 -41.52 -6.31 29.90
CA PHE A 141 -42.81 -5.61 29.71
C PHE A 141 -43.85 -6.51 29.04
N ILE A 142 -43.51 -7.34 28.05
CA ILE A 142 -44.43 -8.29 27.40
C ILE A 142 -44.89 -9.35 28.41
N ASP A 143 -44.02 -9.84 29.29
CA ASP A 143 -44.38 -10.83 30.33
C ASP A 143 -45.37 -10.23 31.32
N VAL A 144 -45.12 -9.00 31.82
CA VAL A 144 -46.05 -8.25 32.66
C VAL A 144 -47.39 -7.98 31.95
N PHE A 145 -47.33 -7.62 30.67
CA PHE A 145 -48.54 -7.38 29.87
C PHE A 145 -49.40 -8.65 29.73
N LYS A 146 -48.79 -9.83 29.50
CA LYS A 146 -49.52 -11.12 29.47
C LYS A 146 -50.18 -11.44 30.78
N SER A 147 -49.45 -11.30 31.88
CA SER A 147 -50.00 -11.53 33.24
C SER A 147 -51.18 -10.58 33.51
N THR A 148 -51.07 -9.31 33.15
CA THR A 148 -52.15 -8.33 33.29
C THR A 148 -53.36 -8.71 32.41
N SER A 149 -53.10 -9.15 31.18
CA SER A 149 -54.12 -9.61 30.26
C SER A 149 -54.90 -10.84 30.75
N GLU A 150 -54.22 -11.78 31.43
CA GLU A 150 -54.84 -12.93 32.08
C GLU A 150 -55.79 -12.48 33.22
N ASN A 151 -55.34 -11.51 34.04
CA ASN A 151 -56.14 -10.95 35.10
C ASN A 151 -57.42 -10.25 34.56
N ILE A 152 -57.28 -9.44 33.45
CA ILE A 152 -58.44 -8.76 32.84
C ILE A 152 -59.39 -9.80 32.23
N THR A 153 -58.86 -10.89 31.65
CA THR A 153 -59.69 -11.98 31.11
C THR A 153 -60.50 -12.63 32.25
N GLY A 154 -59.90 -12.83 33.44
CA GLY A 154 -60.58 -13.30 34.62
C GLY A 154 -61.70 -12.37 35.10
N ILE A 155 -61.44 -11.06 35.16
CA ILE A 155 -62.44 -10.02 35.51
C ILE A 155 -63.58 -9.99 34.49
N ALA A 156 -63.30 -10.06 33.20
CA ALA A 156 -64.31 -10.09 32.16
C ALA A 156 -65.18 -11.36 32.27
N GLY A 157 -64.54 -12.51 32.58
CA GLY A 157 -65.27 -13.78 32.88
C GLY A 157 -66.22 -13.64 34.06
N GLN A 158 -65.76 -13.06 35.17
CA GLN A 158 -66.58 -12.80 36.36
C GLN A 158 -67.71 -11.84 36.07
N THR A 159 -67.44 -10.76 35.30
CA THR A 159 -68.43 -9.74 34.89
C THR A 159 -69.49 -10.36 34.01
N ASN A 160 -69.14 -11.24 33.12
CA ASN A 160 -70.06 -11.99 32.27
C ASN A 160 -71.01 -12.90 33.11
N MET A 161 -70.42 -13.62 34.07
CA MET A 161 -71.21 -14.45 35.00
C MET A 161 -72.16 -13.59 35.87
N LEU A 162 -71.69 -12.44 36.33
CA LEU A 162 -72.56 -11.50 37.12
C LEU A 162 -73.70 -10.93 36.19
N SER A 163 -73.44 -10.61 34.96
CA SER A 163 -74.42 -10.17 34.01
C SER A 163 -75.49 -11.26 33.71
N LEU A 164 -75.02 -12.48 33.58
CA LEU A 164 -75.91 -13.64 33.42
C LEU A 164 -76.84 -13.83 34.63
N ASN A 165 -76.30 -13.81 35.87
CA ASN A 165 -77.09 -13.91 37.11
C ASN A 165 -78.08 -12.75 37.17
N ALA A 166 -77.70 -11.51 36.87
CA ALA A 166 -78.59 -10.36 36.84
C ALA A 166 -79.71 -10.50 35.79
N SER A 167 -79.37 -11.06 34.63
CA SER A 167 -80.37 -11.31 33.53
C SER A 167 -81.41 -12.36 33.98
N ILE A 168 -80.96 -13.40 34.70
CA ILE A 168 -81.85 -14.42 35.24
C ILE A 168 -82.77 -13.80 36.26
N GLU A 169 -82.28 -12.98 37.21
CA GLU A 169 -83.11 -12.39 38.27
C GLU A 169 -84.05 -11.30 37.69
N ALA A 170 -83.61 -10.59 36.68
CA ALA A 170 -84.47 -9.64 35.94
C ALA A 170 -85.63 -10.36 35.20
N ALA A 171 -85.37 -11.54 34.61
CA ALA A 171 -86.41 -12.39 34.03
C ALA A 171 -87.42 -12.89 35.11
N ARG A 172 -86.91 -13.19 36.30
CA ARG A 172 -87.69 -13.64 37.43
C ARG A 172 -88.65 -12.58 37.99
N ALA A 173 -88.27 -11.28 37.86
CA ALA A 173 -89.05 -10.12 38.24
C ALA A 173 -90.15 -9.75 37.21
N GLY A 174 -90.24 -10.44 36.08
CA GLY A 174 -91.27 -10.23 35.03
C GLY A 174 -91.29 -8.88 34.42
N GLU A 175 -92.43 -8.26 34.24
CA GLU A 175 -92.53 -6.90 33.58
C GLU A 175 -91.73 -5.82 34.32
N SER A 176 -91.59 -5.87 35.62
CA SER A 176 -90.83 -4.93 36.45
C SER A 176 -89.32 -5.05 36.23
N GLY A 177 -88.81 -6.20 35.71
CA GLY A 177 -87.40 -6.46 35.48
C GLY A 177 -86.90 -6.12 34.02
N ARG A 178 -87.78 -5.75 33.10
CA ARG A 178 -87.43 -5.55 31.66
C ARG A 178 -86.27 -4.60 31.46
N GLY A 179 -86.23 -3.46 32.12
CA GLY A 179 -85.14 -2.52 32.02
C GLY A 179 -83.81 -3.07 32.53
N PHE A 180 -83.82 -3.80 33.61
CA PHE A 180 -82.64 -4.44 34.16
C PHE A 180 -82.11 -5.58 33.29
N ALA A 181 -83.00 -6.35 32.60
CA ALA A 181 -82.62 -7.38 31.69
C ALA A 181 -81.78 -6.81 30.46
N VAL A 182 -82.19 -5.67 29.95
CA VAL A 182 -81.48 -4.98 28.84
C VAL A 182 -80.07 -4.55 29.34
N VAL A 183 -79.97 -3.95 30.52
CA VAL A 183 -78.67 -3.47 31.04
C VAL A 183 -77.75 -4.69 31.32
N ALA A 184 -78.29 -5.74 31.93
CA ALA A 184 -77.53 -6.98 32.16
C ALA A 184 -77.02 -7.58 30.85
N GLY A 185 -77.85 -7.65 29.82
CA GLY A 185 -77.43 -8.11 28.48
C GLY A 185 -76.33 -7.26 27.85
N GLN A 186 -76.40 -5.94 28.02
CA GLN A 186 -75.37 -5.02 27.57
C GLN A 186 -74.03 -5.22 28.29
N ILE A 187 -74.07 -5.44 29.63
CA ILE A 187 -72.86 -5.75 30.41
C ILE A 187 -72.22 -7.05 29.98
N GLY A 188 -73.03 -8.09 29.76
CA GLY A 188 -72.52 -9.37 29.22
C GLY A 188 -71.82 -9.22 27.88
N LYS A 189 -72.43 -8.44 26.93
CA LYS A 189 -71.82 -8.15 25.67
C LYS A 189 -70.51 -7.42 25.76
N LEU A 190 -70.40 -6.41 26.64
CA LEU A 190 -69.12 -5.70 26.89
C LEU A 190 -68.04 -6.61 27.50
N ALA A 191 -68.43 -7.52 28.36
CA ALA A 191 -67.50 -8.52 28.94
C ALA A 191 -66.96 -9.48 27.86
N ASP A 192 -67.79 -9.97 26.96
CA ASP A 192 -67.35 -10.81 25.83
C ASP A 192 -66.48 -10.03 24.80
N GLU A 193 -66.85 -8.79 24.48
CA GLU A 193 -66.02 -7.92 23.65
C GLU A 193 -64.65 -7.66 24.29
N THR A 194 -64.60 -7.40 25.60
CA THR A 194 -63.35 -7.24 26.35
C THR A 194 -62.48 -8.48 26.28
N LYS A 195 -63.06 -9.66 26.50
CA LYS A 195 -62.33 -10.95 26.36
C LYS A 195 -61.76 -11.14 24.96
N THR A 196 -62.53 -10.81 23.94
CA THR A 196 -62.11 -10.94 22.55
C THR A 196 -60.91 -10.01 22.25
N LEU A 197 -60.93 -8.76 22.70
CA LEU A 197 -59.85 -7.78 22.56
C LEU A 197 -58.56 -8.25 23.26
N ILE A 198 -58.71 -8.82 24.47
CA ILE A 198 -57.54 -9.34 25.23
C ILE A 198 -56.90 -10.54 24.51
N ILE A 199 -57.69 -11.45 23.93
CA ILE A 199 -57.17 -12.57 23.13
C ILE A 199 -56.39 -12.02 21.92
N GLN A 200 -56.95 -11.02 21.21
CA GLN A 200 -56.22 -10.40 20.09
C GLN A 200 -54.92 -9.73 20.50
N ASN A 201 -54.88 -9.04 21.63
CA ASN A 201 -53.69 -8.42 22.18
C ASN A 201 -52.62 -9.44 22.61
N ASN A 202 -53.01 -10.54 23.23
CA ASN A 202 -52.10 -11.64 23.57
C ASN A 202 -51.48 -12.27 22.32
N ASN A 203 -52.27 -12.50 21.27
CA ASN A 203 -51.75 -13.01 19.99
C ASN A 203 -50.69 -12.05 19.41
N LYS A 204 -50.90 -10.73 19.48
CA LYS A 204 -49.89 -9.73 19.03
C LYS A 204 -48.64 -9.74 19.93
N ALA A 205 -48.78 -9.94 21.22
CA ALA A 205 -47.64 -10.09 22.11
C ALA A 205 -46.83 -11.35 21.79
N ASP A 206 -47.51 -12.47 21.49
CA ASP A 206 -46.89 -13.71 21.07
C ASP A 206 -46.18 -13.60 19.72
N GLU A 207 -46.68 -12.80 18.77
CA GLU A 207 -46.02 -12.50 17.52
C GLU A 207 -44.80 -11.55 17.66
N THR A 208 -44.77 -10.76 18.73
CA THR A 208 -43.70 -9.78 18.99
C THR A 208 -42.46 -10.43 19.60
N LEU A 209 -42.59 -11.38 20.49
CA LEU A 209 -41.49 -12.07 21.17
C LEU A 209 -40.46 -12.67 20.20
N PRO A 210 -40.85 -13.47 19.18
CA PRO A 210 -39.87 -14.04 18.23
C PRO A 210 -39.17 -12.98 17.42
N LYS A 211 -39.81 -11.83 17.15
CA LYS A 211 -39.17 -10.70 16.44
C LYS A 211 -38.09 -10.03 17.31
N MET A 212 -38.34 -9.92 18.60
CA MET A 212 -37.35 -9.41 19.55
C MET A 212 -36.17 -10.37 19.69
N GLN A 213 -36.41 -11.69 19.75
CA GLN A 213 -35.33 -12.68 19.74
C GLN A 213 -34.47 -12.58 18.47
N LEU A 214 -35.09 -12.39 17.33
CA LEU A 214 -34.37 -12.14 16.06
C LEU A 214 -33.51 -10.87 16.13
N CYS A 215 -34.03 -9.78 16.70
CA CYS A 215 -33.25 -8.56 16.90
C CYS A 215 -32.03 -8.80 17.81
N ILE A 216 -32.17 -9.56 18.89
CA ILE A 216 -31.04 -9.93 19.76
C ILE A 216 -29.99 -10.74 19.00
N GLU A 217 -30.42 -11.66 18.17
CA GLU A 217 -29.48 -12.45 17.31
C GLU A 217 -28.74 -11.58 16.32
N LEU A 218 -29.44 -10.63 15.67
CA LEU A 218 -28.83 -9.67 14.77
C LEU A 218 -27.79 -8.77 15.48
N ILE A 219 -28.10 -8.33 16.72
CA ILE A 219 -27.15 -7.54 17.52
C ILE A 219 -25.91 -8.37 17.84
N LYS A 220 -26.06 -9.65 18.21
CA LYS A 220 -24.92 -10.55 18.45
C LYS A 220 -24.02 -10.69 17.22
N ASN A 221 -24.62 -10.84 16.04
CA ASN A 221 -23.85 -10.90 14.79
C ASN A 221 -23.11 -9.56 14.54
N LEU A 222 -23.76 -8.45 14.83
CA LEU A 222 -23.15 -7.12 14.71
C LEU A 222 -21.94 -6.95 15.65
N VAL A 223 -22.02 -7.48 16.87
CA VAL A 223 -20.90 -7.48 17.83
C VAL A 223 -19.71 -8.30 17.29
N ASN A 224 -19.97 -9.46 16.70
CA ASN A 224 -18.92 -10.27 16.06
C ASN A 224 -18.28 -9.53 14.87
N ASP A 225 -19.08 -8.82 14.06
CA ASP A 225 -18.56 -8.00 12.95
C ASP A 225 -17.68 -6.85 13.48
N ILE A 226 -18.05 -6.24 14.60
CA ILE A 226 -17.29 -5.20 15.31
C ILE A 226 -15.93 -5.74 15.76
N GLU A 227 -15.86 -6.95 16.31
CA GLU A 227 -14.59 -7.58 16.70
C GLU A 227 -13.69 -7.79 15.48
N SER A 228 -14.24 -8.27 14.37
CA SER A 228 -13.50 -8.44 13.12
C SER A 228 -12.98 -7.11 12.56
N ILE A 229 -13.76 -6.02 12.68
CA ILE A 229 -13.31 -4.68 12.26
C ILE A 229 -12.16 -4.20 13.16
N ASN A 230 -12.24 -4.41 14.47
CA ASN A 230 -11.15 -4.06 15.39
C ASN A 230 -9.83 -4.77 15.05
N GLU A 231 -9.88 -6.05 14.70
CA GLU A 231 -8.70 -6.80 14.27
C GLU A 231 -8.08 -6.18 12.99
N LYS A 232 -8.93 -5.79 12.03
CA LYS A 232 -8.46 -5.14 10.79
C LYS A 232 -7.87 -3.76 11.05
N VAL A 233 -8.46 -2.97 11.94
CA VAL A 233 -7.93 -1.67 12.33
C VAL A 233 -6.56 -1.81 13.00
N ALA A 234 -6.39 -2.80 13.88
CA ALA A 234 -5.10 -3.09 14.49
C ALA A 234 -4.04 -3.49 13.45
N ALA A 235 -4.43 -4.29 12.44
CA ALA A 235 -3.53 -4.64 11.33
C ALA A 235 -3.16 -3.42 10.48
N ILE A 236 -4.09 -2.49 10.21
CA ILE A 236 -3.79 -1.24 9.51
C ILE A 236 -2.80 -0.40 10.32
N ALA A 237 -3.00 -0.26 11.62
CA ALA A 237 -2.09 0.48 12.50
C ALA A 237 -0.67 -0.11 12.46
N ALA A 238 -0.52 -1.43 12.55
CA ALA A 238 0.78 -2.10 12.44
C ALA A 238 1.43 -1.86 11.07
N THR A 239 0.65 -1.91 9.99
CA THR A 239 1.16 -1.67 8.62
C THR A 239 1.60 -0.21 8.44
N THR A 240 0.87 0.75 9.01
CA THR A 240 1.25 2.17 8.94
C THR A 240 2.54 2.45 9.72
N GLU A 241 2.77 1.80 10.86
CA GLU A 241 4.03 1.88 11.59
C GLU A 241 5.21 1.31 10.76
N GLU A 242 5.02 0.16 10.11
CA GLU A 242 6.02 -0.46 9.25
C GLU A 242 6.34 0.42 8.04
N ILE A 243 5.34 0.97 7.35
CA ILE A 243 5.52 1.90 6.22
C ILE A 243 6.27 3.15 6.69
N SER A 244 5.99 3.69 7.88
CA SER A 244 6.69 4.84 8.43
C SER A 244 8.18 4.55 8.62
N ALA A 245 8.51 3.40 9.22
CA ALA A 245 9.90 2.96 9.43
C ALA A 245 10.63 2.75 8.08
N GLN A 246 9.98 2.12 7.10
CA GLN A 246 10.53 1.92 5.77
C GLN A 246 10.76 3.26 5.03
N SER A 247 9.81 4.20 5.13
CA SER A 247 9.95 5.53 4.53
C SER A 247 11.14 6.31 5.11
N GLN A 248 11.35 6.23 6.43
CA GLN A 248 12.52 6.83 7.08
C GLN A 248 13.83 6.18 6.61
N SER A 249 13.85 4.85 6.48
CA SER A 249 15.04 4.14 5.97
C SER A 249 15.34 4.52 4.52
N LEU A 250 14.34 4.61 3.66
CA LEU A 250 14.48 5.05 2.27
C LEU A 250 14.98 6.50 2.18
N GLN A 251 14.53 7.38 3.07
CA GLN A 251 14.98 8.77 3.12
C GLN A 251 16.45 8.88 3.50
N MET A 252 16.92 8.10 4.49
CA MET A 252 18.33 8.02 4.85
C MET A 252 19.17 7.48 3.68
N MET A 253 18.78 6.37 3.07
CA MET A 253 19.48 5.80 1.92
C MET A 253 19.57 6.78 0.75
N SER A 254 18.50 7.51 0.46
CA SER A 254 18.49 8.54 -0.58
C SER A 254 19.50 9.66 -0.28
N GLY A 255 19.60 10.09 0.97
CA GLY A 255 20.58 11.08 1.41
C GLY A 255 22.02 10.58 1.27
N ASP A 256 22.31 9.35 1.71
CA ASP A 256 23.64 8.74 1.62
C ASP A 256 24.12 8.61 0.16
N ILE A 257 23.21 8.29 -0.75
CA ILE A 257 23.54 8.17 -2.18
C ILE A 257 23.77 9.58 -2.79
N GLU A 258 22.96 10.57 -2.43
CA GLU A 258 23.17 11.95 -2.89
C GLU A 258 24.54 12.48 -2.44
N GLU A 259 24.95 12.18 -1.20
CA GLU A 259 26.29 12.53 -0.70
C GLU A 259 27.38 11.77 -1.45
N SER A 260 27.21 10.48 -1.69
CA SER A 260 28.17 9.65 -2.44
C SER A 260 28.35 10.14 -3.88
N VAL A 261 27.29 10.56 -4.52
CA VAL A 261 27.32 11.12 -5.91
C VAL A 261 28.07 12.45 -5.96
N LYS A 262 28.00 13.28 -4.92
CA LYS A 262 28.75 14.55 -4.85
C LYS A 262 30.27 14.35 -4.68
N LEU A 263 30.72 13.19 -4.23
CA LEU A 263 32.13 12.83 -4.03
C LEU A 263 32.80 12.22 -5.27
N ILE A 264 32.07 11.91 -6.31
CA ILE A 264 32.51 11.32 -7.57
C ILE A 264 32.76 12.38 -8.63
#